data_cb0a367b6f37e64e281f181f31705f6a
#
_entry.id   cb0a367b6f37e64e281f181f31705f6a
#
_cell.length_a   1.000
_cell.length_b   1.000
_cell.length_c   1.000
_cell.angle_alpha   90.00
_cell.angle_beta   90.00
_cell.angle_gamma   90.00
#
_symmetry.space_group_name_H-M   'P 1'
#
loop_
_entity.id
_entity.type
_entity.pdbx_description
1 polymer ?
#
loop_
_entity_poly.entity_id
_entity_poly.type
_entity_poly.pdbx_seq_one_letter_code
_entity_poly.pdbx_strand_id
1 'polypeptide(L)'
;FVFLIIPTIDPKQKLQNMGNKLTNLRMILTLFMSGLAVFILYSVQQKSSNPGFVFAIIGLLFAFLGNYFKTIKPNYFIGIKTPWTLENEEVWKKTHIIGGKLWFVGGLLMALTFLLPNEMQLYTFLGITAVITIVPIVYSYLEFKKIKNQ
;
A
#
# COMPACT_ATOMS: atom_id res chain seq x y z
N PHE A 1 -4.94 8.69 16.19
CA PHE A 1 -4.31 8.29 17.45
C PHE A 1 -3.16 7.30 17.22
N VAL A 2 -3.37 6.15 16.54
CA VAL A 2 -2.35 5.11 16.32
C VAL A 2 -1.05 5.69 15.75
N PHE A 3 -1.12 6.48 14.68
CA PHE A 3 0.07 7.09 14.05
C PHE A 3 0.80 8.12 14.90
N LEU A 4 0.22 8.60 16.01
CA LEU A 4 0.90 9.47 16.97
C LEU A 4 1.76 8.68 17.95
N ILE A 5 1.31 7.47 18.29
CA ILE A 5 1.92 6.61 19.30
C ILE A 5 3.03 5.73 18.67
N ILE A 6 2.88 5.29 17.42
CA ILE A 6 3.83 4.41 16.73
C ILE A 6 5.29 4.91 16.82
N PRO A 7 5.63 6.20 16.61
CA PRO A 7 7.03 6.66 16.71
C PRO A 7 7.62 6.54 18.12
N THR A 8 6.79 6.54 19.16
CA THR A 8 7.25 6.41 20.55
C THR A 8 7.46 4.96 20.97
N ILE A 9 6.80 4.02 20.27
CA ILE A 9 6.87 2.57 20.55
C ILE A 9 7.95 1.90 19.69
N ASP A 10 8.51 2.60 18.67
CA ASP A 10 9.51 2.03 17.77
C ASP A 10 10.82 1.73 18.54
N PRO A 11 11.16 0.43 18.79
CA PRO A 11 12.30 0.06 19.62
C PRO A 11 13.64 0.51 19.04
N LYS A 12 13.70 0.74 17.73
CA LYS A 12 14.92 1.15 17.02
C LYS A 12 14.88 2.61 16.55
N GLN A 13 13.86 3.38 16.94
CA GLN A 13 13.65 4.79 16.56
C GLN A 13 13.81 5.08 15.04
N LYS A 14 13.68 4.06 14.21
CA LYS A 14 13.86 4.17 12.75
C LYS A 14 12.79 5.04 12.09
N LEU A 15 11.58 5.10 12.68
CA LEU A 15 10.49 5.96 12.22
C LEU A 15 10.75 7.45 12.49
N GLN A 16 11.39 7.79 13.61
CA GLN A 16 11.77 9.17 13.91
C GLN A 16 12.74 9.72 12.85
N ASN A 17 13.61 8.86 12.30
CA ASN A 17 14.54 9.20 11.24
C ASN A 17 13.88 9.41 9.86
N MET A 18 12.57 9.14 9.74
CA MET A 18 11.80 9.42 8.52
C MET A 18 11.33 10.89 8.44
N GLY A 19 11.33 11.61 9.55
CA GLY A 19 11.02 13.05 9.61
C GLY A 19 9.69 13.39 8.91
N ASN A 20 9.73 14.40 8.04
CA ASN A 20 8.55 14.90 7.30
C ASN A 20 7.85 13.82 6.44
N LYS A 21 8.53 12.73 6.05
CA LYS A 21 7.92 11.66 5.25
C LYS A 21 6.83 10.94 6.02
N LEU A 22 7.05 10.64 7.31
CA LEU A 22 6.03 10.02 8.14
C LEU A 22 4.84 10.94 8.34
N THR A 23 5.08 12.23 8.55
CA THR A 23 4.02 13.24 8.69
C THR A 23 3.18 13.36 7.42
N ASN A 24 3.83 13.41 6.25
CA ASN A 24 3.13 13.45 4.98
C ASN A 24 2.28 12.20 4.75
N LEU A 25 2.82 11.01 5.04
CA LEU A 25 2.05 9.75 4.95
C LEU A 25 0.82 9.77 5.87
N ARG A 26 0.97 10.25 7.10
CA ARG A 26 -0.15 10.39 8.05
C ARG A 26 -1.22 11.33 7.53
N MET A 27 -0.84 12.51 7.05
CA MET A 27 -1.78 13.49 6.49
C MET A 27 -2.56 12.89 5.32
N ILE A 28 -1.87 12.24 4.40
CA ILE A 28 -2.48 11.64 3.21
C ILE A 28 -3.47 10.54 3.60
N LEU A 29 -3.07 9.63 4.50
CA LEU A 29 -3.97 8.56 4.95
C LEU A 29 -5.19 9.13 5.70
N THR A 30 -5.00 10.18 6.50
CA THR A 30 -6.12 10.83 7.21
C THR A 30 -7.08 11.48 6.22
N LEU A 31 -6.57 12.28 5.28
CA LEU A 31 -7.38 12.92 4.24
C LEU A 31 -8.11 11.89 3.37
N PHE A 32 -7.41 10.82 3.00
CA PHE A 32 -8.00 9.73 2.23
C PHE A 32 -9.14 9.06 2.99
N MET A 33 -8.92 8.65 4.24
CA MET A 33 -9.95 7.98 5.06
C MET A 33 -11.16 8.90 5.32
N SER A 34 -10.91 10.19 5.56
CA SER A 34 -11.98 11.18 5.72
C SER A 34 -12.78 11.35 4.43
N GLY A 35 -12.10 11.49 3.29
CA GLY A 35 -12.74 11.60 1.98
C GLY A 35 -13.54 10.35 1.61
N LEU A 36 -13.00 9.17 1.87
CA LEU A 36 -13.68 7.90 1.65
C LEU A 36 -14.95 7.78 2.52
N ALA A 37 -14.86 8.15 3.80
CA ALA A 37 -16.00 8.13 4.71
C ALA A 37 -17.13 9.06 4.22
N VAL A 38 -16.79 10.30 3.84
CA VAL A 38 -17.75 11.27 3.27
C VAL A 38 -18.37 10.73 1.98
N PHE A 39 -17.55 10.14 1.09
CA PHE A 39 -18.04 9.55 -0.16
C PHE A 39 -19.01 8.38 0.10
N ILE A 40 -18.71 7.50 1.05
CA ILE A 40 -19.60 6.38 1.41
C ILE A 40 -20.92 6.91 1.96
N LEU A 41 -20.91 7.88 2.89
CA LEU A 41 -22.11 8.48 3.44
C LEU A 41 -22.97 9.13 2.36
N TYR A 42 -22.35 9.86 1.44
CA TYR A 42 -23.04 10.47 0.30
C TYR A 42 -23.68 9.42 -0.61
N SER A 43 -22.93 8.34 -0.94
CA SER A 43 -23.42 7.25 -1.81
C SER A 43 -24.62 6.51 -1.22
N VAL A 44 -24.63 6.31 0.10
CA VAL A 44 -25.76 5.69 0.82
C VAL A 44 -27.01 6.56 0.72
N GLN A 45 -26.88 7.89 0.86
CA GLN A 45 -28.02 8.81 0.77
C GLN A 45 -28.63 8.85 -0.64
N GLN A 46 -27.79 8.76 -1.68
CA GLN A 46 -28.26 8.81 -3.07
C GLN A 46 -28.88 7.51 -3.59
N LYS A 47 -28.84 6.41 -2.80
CA LYS A 47 -29.29 5.07 -3.23
C LYS A 47 -28.66 4.60 -4.57
N SER A 48 -27.59 5.24 -5.00
CA SER A 48 -26.90 5.01 -6.26
C SER A 48 -25.45 4.75 -5.97
N SER A 49 -25.09 3.49 -5.72
CA SER A 49 -23.71 3.13 -5.53
C SER A 49 -23.26 2.15 -6.61
N ASN A 50 -22.57 2.68 -7.61
CA ASN A 50 -21.68 1.82 -8.40
C ASN A 50 -20.45 1.51 -7.53
N PRO A 51 -20.24 0.23 -7.10
CA PRO A 51 -19.10 -0.13 -6.25
C PRO A 51 -17.76 0.21 -6.89
N GLY A 52 -17.71 0.33 -8.22
CA GLY A 52 -16.52 0.71 -8.97
C GLY A 52 -15.90 2.03 -8.54
N PHE A 53 -16.70 3.00 -8.08
CA PHE A 53 -16.13 4.24 -7.56
C PHE A 53 -15.34 4.06 -6.28
N VAL A 54 -15.79 3.16 -5.39
CA VAL A 54 -15.03 2.81 -4.18
C VAL A 54 -13.71 2.13 -4.57
N PHE A 55 -13.76 1.21 -5.54
CA PHE A 55 -12.55 0.54 -6.05
C PHE A 55 -11.59 1.51 -6.71
N ALA A 56 -12.11 2.50 -7.44
CA ALA A 56 -11.30 3.55 -8.04
C ALA A 56 -10.57 4.39 -6.99
N ILE A 57 -11.28 4.81 -5.94
CA ILE A 57 -10.71 5.59 -4.84
C ILE A 57 -9.62 4.76 -4.12
N ILE A 58 -9.88 3.48 -3.83
CA ILE A 58 -8.91 2.58 -3.21
C ILE A 58 -7.71 2.38 -4.15
N GLY A 59 -7.94 2.19 -5.45
CA GLY A 59 -6.88 2.05 -6.44
C GLY A 59 -5.94 3.25 -6.48
N LEU A 60 -6.47 4.46 -6.42
CA LEU A 60 -5.66 5.70 -6.35
C LEU A 60 -4.81 5.74 -5.07
N LEU A 61 -5.35 5.28 -3.93
CA LEU A 61 -4.54 5.14 -2.70
C LEU A 61 -3.39 4.15 -2.91
N PHE A 62 -3.64 2.99 -3.52
CA PHE A 62 -2.60 2.00 -3.79
C PHE A 62 -1.53 2.55 -4.74
N ALA A 63 -1.92 3.27 -5.79
CA ALA A 63 -0.97 3.93 -6.68
C ALA A 63 -0.11 4.95 -5.93
N PHE A 64 -0.72 5.75 -5.06
CA PHE A 64 -0.02 6.71 -4.24
C PHE A 64 0.96 6.02 -3.28
N LEU A 65 0.52 5.01 -2.52
CA LEU A 65 1.36 4.24 -1.59
C LEU A 65 2.49 3.52 -2.33
N GLY A 66 2.22 3.00 -3.53
CA GLY A 66 3.22 2.36 -4.40
C GLY A 66 4.36 3.31 -4.75
N ASN A 67 4.04 4.53 -5.14
CA ASN A 67 5.07 5.56 -5.39
C ASN A 67 5.87 5.92 -4.12
N TYR A 68 5.25 5.80 -2.96
CA TYR A 68 5.87 6.11 -1.69
C TYR A 68 6.78 4.99 -1.16
N PHE A 69 6.55 3.72 -1.52
CA PHE A 69 7.26 2.55 -1.00
C PHE A 69 8.78 2.65 -1.11
N LYS A 70 9.31 3.14 -2.23
CA LYS A 70 10.77 3.31 -2.45
C LYS A 70 11.45 4.25 -1.44
N THR A 71 10.67 5.05 -0.71
CA THR A 71 11.19 6.01 0.27
C THR A 71 11.17 5.49 1.71
N ILE A 72 10.52 4.34 1.95
CA ILE A 72 10.34 3.77 3.27
C ILE A 72 11.62 3.03 3.69
N LYS A 73 12.25 3.53 4.75
CA LYS A 73 13.40 2.86 5.38
C LYS A 73 12.95 1.61 6.15
N PRO A 74 13.85 0.61 6.35
CA PRO A 74 13.54 -0.58 7.13
C PRO A 74 12.98 -0.24 8.51
N ASN A 75 11.77 -0.72 8.82
CA ASN A 75 11.09 -0.49 10.09
C ASN A 75 10.07 -1.60 10.34
N TYR A 76 9.52 -1.67 11.58
CA TYR A 76 8.57 -2.72 11.98
C TYR A 76 7.08 -2.36 11.75
N PHE A 77 6.76 -1.14 11.30
CA PHE A 77 5.38 -0.64 11.29
C PHE A 77 4.82 -0.47 9.88
N ILE A 78 5.61 0.02 8.92
CA ILE A 78 5.15 0.43 7.59
C ILE A 78 5.95 -0.28 6.51
N GLY A 79 5.26 -0.85 5.51
CA GLY A 79 5.87 -1.47 4.35
C GLY A 79 5.56 -2.96 4.20
N ILE A 80 6.24 -3.61 3.26
CA ILE A 80 6.14 -5.06 2.99
C ILE A 80 7.06 -5.78 3.99
N LYS A 81 6.45 -6.23 5.10
CA LYS A 81 7.13 -6.85 6.22
C LYS A 81 7.04 -8.37 6.11
N THR A 82 8.06 -8.96 5.53
CA THR A 82 8.30 -10.41 5.59
C THR A 82 9.49 -10.67 6.53
N PRO A 83 9.66 -11.89 7.06
CA PRO A 83 10.85 -12.21 7.84
C PRO A 83 12.14 -11.81 7.11
N TRP A 84 12.18 -12.05 5.82
CA TRP A 84 13.35 -11.79 4.98
C TRP A 84 13.66 -10.31 4.78
N THR A 85 12.63 -9.47 4.63
CA THR A 85 12.80 -8.02 4.50
C THR A 85 13.21 -7.38 5.82
N LEU A 86 12.75 -7.90 6.96
CA LEU A 86 13.10 -7.38 8.28
C LEU A 86 14.53 -7.75 8.70
N GLU A 87 15.03 -8.88 8.21
CA GLU A 87 16.36 -9.39 8.53
C GLU A 87 17.47 -8.75 7.68
N ASN A 88 17.17 -8.38 6.42
CA ASN A 88 18.15 -7.88 5.47
C ASN A 88 17.70 -6.57 4.79
N GLU A 89 18.50 -5.50 4.95
CA GLU A 89 18.20 -4.18 4.41
C GLU A 89 18.24 -4.11 2.87
N GLU A 90 19.05 -4.95 2.23
CA GLU A 90 19.11 -5.02 0.77
C GLU A 90 17.85 -5.68 0.20
N VAL A 91 17.40 -6.78 0.83
CA VAL A 91 16.13 -7.43 0.51
C VAL A 91 14.98 -6.46 0.71
N TRP A 92 14.98 -5.71 1.82
CA TRP A 92 13.99 -4.65 2.05
C TRP A 92 13.94 -3.67 0.89
N LYS A 93 15.07 -3.06 0.56
CA LYS A 93 15.16 -2.03 -0.49
C LYS A 93 14.69 -2.56 -1.85
N LYS A 94 15.17 -3.72 -2.26
CA LYS A 94 14.80 -4.34 -3.54
C LYS A 94 13.31 -4.68 -3.59
N THR A 95 12.77 -5.27 -2.52
CA THR A 95 11.35 -5.62 -2.40
C THR A 95 10.46 -4.38 -2.47
N HIS A 96 10.82 -3.29 -1.79
CA HIS A 96 10.03 -2.06 -1.80
C HIS A 96 10.12 -1.31 -3.13
N ILE A 97 11.22 -1.43 -3.89
CA ILE A 97 11.30 -0.88 -5.24
C ILE A 97 10.35 -1.62 -6.18
N ILE A 98 10.37 -2.95 -6.19
CA ILE A 98 9.50 -3.76 -7.06
C ILE A 98 8.05 -3.69 -6.58
N GLY A 99 7.80 -3.88 -5.30
CA GLY A 99 6.47 -3.75 -4.72
C GLY A 99 5.86 -2.38 -4.99
N GLY A 100 6.66 -1.31 -4.89
CA GLY A 100 6.22 0.04 -5.20
C GLY A 100 5.77 0.22 -6.65
N LYS A 101 6.51 -0.33 -7.61
CA LYS A 101 6.11 -0.31 -9.03
C LYS A 101 4.82 -1.10 -9.26
N LEU A 102 4.72 -2.29 -8.67
CA LEU A 102 3.52 -3.14 -8.79
C LEU A 102 2.29 -2.47 -8.16
N TRP A 103 2.44 -1.86 -6.99
CA TRP A 103 1.35 -1.15 -6.32
C TRP A 103 0.94 0.10 -7.09
N PHE A 104 1.90 0.82 -7.69
CA PHE A 104 1.58 1.99 -8.50
C PHE A 104 0.78 1.60 -9.75
N VAL A 105 1.29 0.66 -10.55
CA VAL A 105 0.61 0.21 -11.77
C VAL A 105 -0.69 -0.51 -11.45
N GLY A 106 -0.67 -1.43 -10.49
CA GLY A 106 -1.86 -2.15 -10.04
C GLY A 106 -2.94 -1.22 -9.48
N GLY A 107 -2.54 -0.19 -8.72
CA GLY A 107 -3.46 0.83 -8.21
C GLY A 107 -4.12 1.64 -9.34
N LEU A 108 -3.39 2.01 -10.37
CA LEU A 108 -3.98 2.65 -11.56
C LEU A 108 -4.94 1.70 -12.29
N LEU A 109 -4.58 0.43 -12.44
CA LEU A 109 -5.49 -0.57 -13.03
C LEU A 109 -6.74 -0.79 -12.18
N MET A 110 -6.61 -0.84 -10.84
CA MET A 110 -7.76 -0.87 -9.92
C MET A 110 -8.64 0.38 -10.10
N ALA A 111 -8.03 1.56 -10.22
CA ALA A 111 -8.78 2.78 -10.42
C ALA A 111 -9.60 2.77 -11.72
N LEU A 112 -9.15 2.04 -12.75
CA LEU A 112 -9.86 1.90 -14.02
C LEU A 112 -10.98 0.84 -13.98
N THR A 113 -11.09 0.04 -12.91
CA THR A 113 -12.12 -1.02 -12.84
C THR A 113 -13.54 -0.48 -12.88
N PHE A 114 -13.77 0.80 -12.50
CA PHE A 114 -15.10 1.42 -12.58
C PHE A 114 -15.64 1.51 -14.01
N LEU A 115 -14.79 1.40 -15.03
CA LEU A 115 -15.18 1.37 -16.44
C LEU A 115 -15.71 0.00 -16.88
N LEU A 116 -15.50 -1.04 -16.09
CA LEU A 116 -15.94 -2.40 -16.39
C LEU A 116 -17.43 -2.58 -16.02
N PRO A 117 -18.11 -3.59 -16.59
CA PRO A 117 -19.41 -4.01 -16.12
C PRO A 117 -19.41 -4.35 -14.62
N ASN A 118 -20.46 -4.00 -13.90
CA ASN A 118 -20.55 -4.15 -12.44
C ASN A 118 -20.18 -5.55 -11.94
N GLU A 119 -20.55 -6.58 -12.70
CA GLU A 119 -20.30 -7.99 -12.38
C GLU A 119 -18.79 -8.32 -12.39
N MET A 120 -18.00 -7.64 -13.22
CA MET A 120 -16.57 -7.88 -13.37
C MET A 120 -15.70 -7.04 -12.42
N GLN A 121 -16.22 -5.93 -11.92
CA GLN A 121 -15.44 -4.97 -11.14
C GLN A 121 -14.79 -5.61 -9.92
N LEU A 122 -15.56 -6.34 -9.12
CA LEU A 122 -15.07 -6.98 -7.90
C LEU A 122 -14.00 -8.04 -8.20
N TYR A 123 -14.25 -8.92 -9.16
CA TYR A 123 -13.30 -9.99 -9.50
C TYR A 123 -11.99 -9.44 -10.05
N THR A 124 -12.06 -8.43 -10.90
CA THR A 124 -10.87 -7.76 -11.46
C THR A 124 -10.09 -7.05 -10.35
N PHE A 125 -10.78 -6.32 -9.47
CA PHE A 125 -10.16 -5.65 -8.33
C PHE A 125 -9.44 -6.66 -7.40
N LEU A 126 -10.09 -7.76 -7.04
CA LEU A 126 -9.50 -8.81 -6.20
C LEU A 126 -8.32 -9.50 -6.89
N GLY A 127 -8.41 -9.76 -8.19
CA GLY A 127 -7.32 -10.35 -8.97
C GLY A 127 -6.08 -9.46 -8.98
N ILE A 128 -6.24 -8.15 -9.23
CA ILE A 128 -5.15 -7.19 -9.18
C ILE A 128 -4.57 -7.12 -7.76
N THR A 129 -5.43 -7.06 -6.73
CA THR A 129 -5.01 -7.04 -5.32
C THR A 129 -4.15 -8.25 -4.98
N ALA A 130 -4.57 -9.44 -5.39
CA ALA A 130 -3.80 -10.67 -5.17
C ALA A 130 -2.40 -10.59 -5.81
N VAL A 131 -2.33 -10.16 -7.06
CA VAL A 131 -1.04 -10.05 -7.79
C VAL A 131 -0.11 -9.06 -7.09
N ILE A 132 -0.56 -7.83 -6.81
CA ILE A 132 0.31 -6.80 -6.22
C ILE A 132 0.72 -7.11 -4.78
N THR A 133 0.02 -8.02 -4.11
CA THR A 133 0.34 -8.48 -2.76
C THR A 133 1.26 -9.69 -2.77
N ILE A 134 0.93 -10.73 -3.54
CA ILE A 134 1.66 -12.00 -3.54
C ILE A 134 3.02 -11.86 -4.19
N VAL A 135 3.10 -11.17 -5.34
CA VAL A 135 4.36 -11.07 -6.11
C VAL A 135 5.50 -10.45 -5.30
N PRO A 136 5.34 -9.32 -4.58
CA PRO A 136 6.43 -8.78 -3.76
C PRO A 136 6.82 -9.69 -2.59
N ILE A 137 5.87 -10.44 -2.01
CA ILE A 137 6.15 -11.40 -0.93
C ILE A 137 7.05 -12.52 -1.46
N VAL A 138 6.66 -13.15 -2.58
CA VAL A 138 7.46 -14.20 -3.23
C VAL A 138 8.82 -13.66 -3.65
N TYR A 139 8.86 -12.47 -4.26
CA TYR A 139 10.11 -11.82 -4.63
C TYR A 139 11.05 -11.61 -3.45
N SER A 140 10.53 -11.19 -2.28
CA SER A 140 11.34 -10.99 -1.07
C SER A 140 12.02 -12.26 -0.63
N TYR A 141 11.34 -13.41 -0.71
CA TYR A 141 11.92 -14.72 -0.42
C TYR A 141 13.03 -15.11 -1.39
N LEU A 142 12.76 -14.98 -2.69
CA LEU A 142 13.73 -15.34 -3.73
C LEU A 142 14.99 -14.48 -3.64
N GLU A 143 14.86 -13.20 -3.36
CA GLU A 143 16.00 -12.30 -3.20
C GLU A 143 16.81 -12.61 -1.95
N PHE A 144 16.15 -12.91 -0.84
CA PHE A 144 16.81 -13.35 0.38
C PHE A 144 17.63 -14.63 0.16
N LYS A 145 17.05 -15.62 -0.54
CA LYS A 145 17.74 -16.87 -0.87
C LYS A 145 18.99 -16.65 -1.73
N LYS A 146 18.94 -15.72 -2.69
CA LYS A 146 20.11 -15.36 -3.52
C LYS A 146 21.26 -14.79 -2.68
N ILE A 147 20.95 -13.84 -1.79
CA ILE A 147 21.96 -13.18 -0.94
C ILE A 147 22.59 -14.19 0.05
N LYS A 148 21.80 -15.14 0.57
CA LYS A 148 22.30 -16.14 1.50
C LYS A 148 23.23 -17.17 0.85
N ASN A 149 23.11 -17.37 -0.46
CA ASN A 149 23.90 -18.34 -1.22
C ASN A 149 25.17 -17.72 -1.87
N GLN A 150 25.41 -16.42 -1.68
CA GLN A 150 26.64 -15.69 -2.05
C GLN A 150 27.58 -15.61 -0.87
#